data_be7c065408af929f2049277673937a0b
#
_entry.id   be7c065408af929f2049277673937a0b
#
_cell.length_a   1.000
_cell.length_b   1.000
_cell.length_c   1.000
_cell.angle_alpha   90.00
_cell.angle_beta   90.00
_cell.angle_gamma   90.00
#
_symmetry.space_group_name_H-M   'P 1'
#
loop_
_entity.id
_entity.type
_entity.pdbx_description
1 polymer ?
#
loop_
_entity_poly.entity_id
_entity_poly.type
_entity_poly.pdbx_seq_one_letter_code
_entity_poly.pdbx_strand_id
1 'polypeptide(L)'
;NFIEAGDEEVDYAKLSDDIITPQIKDDAIRTKGYFIYPSQLFVNIAKNANTNPNLNTDLAAIFDAIESSANGYESEHDIKGLFADFDTTSNRLGNTVEEKNKRLAAVIKGVESLDFGKFEDNEIDLFGDAYEFLISNYAANAGKSGGEFFTPQNVSNLIARLAMYQQKTVNKIYDPA
;
A
#
# COMPACT_ATOMS: atom_id res chain seq x y z
N ASN A 1 -1.18 7.31 -11.57
CA ASN A 1 -0.05 8.25 -11.46
C ASN A 1 -0.14 9.45 -12.42
N PHE A 2 -1.32 9.70 -13.00
CA PHE A 2 -1.53 10.85 -13.89
C PHE A 2 -2.22 11.97 -13.12
N ILE A 3 -1.81 13.21 -13.39
CA ILE A 3 -2.47 14.43 -12.92
C ILE A 3 -3.02 15.11 -14.16
N GLU A 4 -4.27 15.52 -14.14
CA GLU A 4 -4.79 16.42 -15.14
C GLU A 4 -4.16 17.81 -14.94
N ALA A 5 -3.30 18.21 -15.85
CA ALA A 5 -2.73 19.54 -15.92
C ALA A 5 -3.25 20.22 -17.19
N GLY A 6 -4.46 20.79 -17.10
CA GLY A 6 -5.15 21.30 -18.28
C GLY A 6 -5.67 20.17 -19.17
N ASP A 7 -5.48 20.29 -20.49
CA ASP A 7 -5.90 19.29 -21.48
C ASP A 7 -4.84 18.17 -21.73
N GLU A 8 -3.73 18.15 -20.98
CA GLU A 8 -2.66 17.18 -21.15
C GLU A 8 -2.54 16.27 -19.91
N GLU A 9 -2.50 14.96 -20.14
CA GLU A 9 -2.26 13.95 -19.14
C GLU A 9 -0.74 13.88 -18.81
N VAL A 10 -0.36 14.26 -17.59
CA VAL A 10 1.04 14.29 -17.15
C VAL A 10 1.33 13.12 -16.20
N ASP A 11 2.37 12.35 -16.52
CA ASP A 11 2.85 11.26 -15.66
C ASP A 11 3.56 11.84 -14.42
N TYR A 12 2.91 11.80 -13.27
CA TYR A 12 3.44 12.31 -12.00
C TYR A 12 4.82 11.74 -11.64
N ALA A 13 5.12 10.49 -12.01
CA ALA A 13 6.41 9.86 -11.73
C ALA A 13 7.58 10.48 -12.49
N LYS A 14 7.31 11.25 -13.54
CA LYS A 14 8.35 11.94 -14.36
C LYS A 14 8.58 13.38 -13.95
N LEU A 15 7.76 13.90 -13.04
CA LEU A 15 7.89 15.27 -12.57
C LEU A 15 9.08 15.42 -11.62
N SER A 16 9.63 16.65 -11.56
CA SER A 16 10.62 17.02 -10.54
C SER A 16 9.91 17.43 -9.25
N ASP A 17 10.51 17.13 -8.09
CA ASP A 17 9.99 17.56 -6.79
C ASP A 17 9.89 19.09 -6.66
N ASP A 18 10.71 19.84 -7.41
CA ASP A 18 10.78 21.32 -7.37
C ASP A 18 9.49 22.01 -7.85
N ILE A 19 8.67 21.32 -8.65
CA ILE A 19 7.41 21.87 -9.12
C ILE A 19 6.28 21.75 -8.11
N ILE A 20 6.49 20.99 -7.03
CA ILE A 20 5.48 20.75 -6.01
C ILE A 20 5.35 21.98 -5.12
N THR A 21 4.26 22.68 -5.30
CA THR A 21 3.91 23.83 -4.45
C THR A 21 3.23 23.38 -3.15
N PRO A 22 3.24 24.22 -2.10
CA PRO A 22 2.49 23.93 -0.88
C PRO A 22 1.00 23.68 -1.13
N GLN A 23 0.41 24.34 -2.12
CA GLN A 23 -0.99 24.16 -2.49
C GLN A 23 -1.26 22.79 -3.10
N ILE A 24 -0.40 22.32 -4.03
CA ILE A 24 -0.51 20.97 -4.61
C ILE A 24 -0.42 19.92 -3.51
N LYS A 25 0.48 20.13 -2.54
CA LYS A 25 0.62 19.23 -1.41
C LYS A 25 -0.63 19.21 -0.53
N ASP A 26 -1.19 20.39 -0.18
CA ASP A 26 -2.41 20.50 0.64
C ASP A 26 -3.60 19.84 -0.06
N ASP A 27 -3.80 20.09 -1.34
CA ASP A 27 -4.88 19.50 -2.15
C ASP A 27 -4.75 17.96 -2.22
N ALA A 28 -3.54 17.46 -2.39
CA ALA A 28 -3.29 16.01 -2.40
C ALA A 28 -3.61 15.36 -1.04
N ILE A 29 -3.22 15.98 0.08
CA ILE A 29 -3.51 15.46 1.42
C ILE A 29 -5.01 15.47 1.68
N ARG A 30 -5.72 16.55 1.34
CA ARG A 30 -7.19 16.65 1.49
C ARG A 30 -7.95 15.62 0.67
N THR A 31 -7.43 15.26 -0.51
CA THR A 31 -8.11 14.35 -1.43
C THR A 31 -7.77 12.89 -1.17
N LYS A 32 -6.49 12.60 -0.85
CA LYS A 32 -5.95 11.24 -0.74
C LYS A 32 -5.60 10.83 0.68
N GLY A 33 -5.57 11.77 1.63
CA GLY A 33 -5.19 11.53 3.03
C GLY A 33 -3.70 11.69 3.32
N TYR A 34 -2.83 11.71 2.31
CA TYR A 34 -1.37 11.81 2.45
C TYR A 34 -0.72 12.40 1.21
N PHE A 35 0.58 12.67 1.31
CA PHE A 35 1.36 13.20 0.21
C PHE A 35 2.65 12.37 0.00
N ILE A 36 3.02 12.15 -1.27
CA ILE A 36 4.29 11.52 -1.68
C ILE A 36 4.88 12.38 -2.81
N TYR A 37 6.17 12.72 -2.70
CA TYR A 37 6.89 13.41 -3.77
C TYR A 37 7.11 12.48 -4.99
N PRO A 38 7.23 13.04 -6.21
CA PRO A 38 7.53 12.25 -7.40
C PRO A 38 8.74 11.33 -7.24
N SER A 39 9.84 11.85 -6.68
CA SER A 39 11.06 11.06 -6.42
C SER A 39 10.85 9.89 -5.45
N GLN A 40 9.87 10.00 -4.55
CA GLN A 40 9.55 9.01 -3.52
C GLN A 40 8.55 7.93 -3.99
N LEU A 41 8.04 8.02 -5.20
CA LEU A 41 7.16 6.99 -5.73
C LEU A 41 7.90 5.67 -5.89
N PHE A 42 7.20 4.58 -5.63
CA PHE A 42 7.73 3.21 -5.71
C PHE A 42 8.49 2.95 -7.01
N VAL A 43 7.95 3.37 -8.15
CA VAL A 43 8.57 3.20 -9.47
C VAL A 43 9.94 3.89 -9.56
N ASN A 44 10.11 5.03 -8.93
CA ASN A 44 11.38 5.78 -8.95
C ASN A 44 12.39 5.22 -7.94
N ILE A 45 11.93 4.75 -6.77
CA ILE A 45 12.75 4.02 -5.81
C ILE A 45 13.25 2.71 -6.43
N ALA A 46 12.38 1.96 -7.07
CA ALA A 46 12.70 0.67 -7.67
C ALA A 46 13.78 0.77 -8.75
N LYS A 47 13.79 1.84 -9.56
CA LYS A 47 14.83 2.06 -10.59
C LYS A 47 16.24 2.02 -10.02
N ASN A 48 16.44 2.60 -8.83
CA ASN A 48 17.75 2.78 -8.21
C ASN A 48 18.01 1.83 -7.03
N ALA A 49 17.08 0.94 -6.69
CA ALA A 49 17.15 0.11 -5.48
C ALA A 49 18.44 -0.71 -5.37
N ASN A 50 18.93 -1.28 -6.47
CA ASN A 50 20.15 -2.11 -6.48
C ASN A 50 21.46 -1.30 -6.35
N THR A 51 21.43 0.00 -6.62
CA THR A 51 22.63 0.84 -6.67
C THR A 51 22.67 1.89 -5.55
N ASN A 52 21.59 2.06 -4.81
CA ASN A 52 21.51 3.02 -3.72
C ASN A 52 22.20 2.49 -2.45
N PRO A 53 23.33 3.06 -2.02
CA PRO A 53 24.04 2.62 -0.83
C PRO A 53 23.31 2.98 0.48
N ASN A 54 22.34 3.91 0.42
CA ASN A 54 21.57 4.40 1.57
C ASN A 54 20.10 3.95 1.54
N LEU A 55 19.77 2.90 0.78
CA LEU A 55 18.39 2.49 0.54
C LEU A 55 17.58 2.30 1.83
N ASN A 56 18.18 1.72 2.86
CA ASN A 56 17.51 1.47 4.14
C ASN A 56 17.12 2.77 4.87
N THR A 57 18.00 3.76 4.89
CA THR A 57 17.74 5.06 5.53
C THR A 57 16.82 5.94 4.68
N ASP A 58 16.97 5.89 3.37
CA ASP A 58 16.11 6.64 2.46
C ASP A 58 14.66 6.14 2.53
N LEU A 59 14.46 4.83 2.60
CA LEU A 59 13.11 4.25 2.80
C LEU A 59 12.51 4.67 4.14
N ALA A 60 13.30 4.65 5.24
CA ALA A 60 12.83 5.13 6.53
C ALA A 60 12.39 6.60 6.45
N ALA A 61 13.19 7.46 5.83
CA ALA A 61 12.86 8.87 5.66
C ALA A 61 11.62 9.09 4.79
N ILE A 62 11.41 8.26 3.77
CA ILE A 62 10.21 8.31 2.92
C ILE A 62 8.97 7.92 3.73
N PHE A 63 9.03 6.86 4.53
CA PHE A 63 7.93 6.44 5.38
C PHE A 63 7.56 7.50 6.40
N ASP A 64 8.55 8.08 7.08
CA ASP A 64 8.35 9.21 8.01
C ASP A 64 7.74 10.43 7.29
N ALA A 65 8.17 10.73 6.07
CA ALA A 65 7.65 11.83 5.28
C ALA A 65 6.18 11.63 4.90
N ILE A 66 5.79 10.40 4.53
CA ILE A 66 4.41 10.04 4.20
C ILE A 66 3.53 10.18 5.45
N GLU A 67 3.90 9.57 6.57
CA GLU A 67 3.15 9.65 7.83
C GLU A 67 3.03 11.11 8.31
N SER A 68 4.14 11.85 8.31
CA SER A 68 4.18 13.24 8.74
C SER A 68 3.39 14.18 7.84
N SER A 69 3.18 13.82 6.57
CA SER A 69 2.41 14.63 5.65
C SER A 69 0.95 14.82 6.08
N ALA A 70 0.40 13.83 6.78
CA ALA A 70 -0.98 13.84 7.26
C ALA A 70 -1.18 14.59 8.59
N ASN A 71 -0.11 15.04 9.25
CA ASN A 71 -0.19 15.71 10.54
C ASN A 71 -1.08 16.97 10.46
N GLY A 72 -2.09 17.05 11.33
CA GLY A 72 -3.04 18.16 11.39
C GLY A 72 -4.19 18.08 10.37
N TYR A 73 -4.27 17.00 9.59
CA TYR A 73 -5.40 16.69 8.70
C TYR A 73 -6.31 15.60 9.30
N GLU A 74 -7.52 15.47 8.77
CA GLU A 74 -8.49 14.45 9.23
C GLU A 74 -7.93 13.03 9.10
N SER A 75 -7.08 12.80 8.11
CA SER A 75 -6.43 11.52 7.83
C SER A 75 -5.27 11.16 8.77
N GLU A 76 -4.83 12.05 9.65
CA GLU A 76 -3.69 11.80 10.54
C GLU A 76 -3.82 10.49 11.30
N HIS A 77 -5.02 10.20 11.82
CA HIS A 77 -5.27 8.99 12.60
C HIS A 77 -5.08 7.70 11.78
N ASP A 78 -5.44 7.75 10.50
CA ASP A 78 -5.39 6.58 9.61
C ASP A 78 -3.99 6.34 9.04
N ILE A 79 -3.19 7.40 8.90
CA ILE A 79 -1.85 7.36 8.28
C ILE A 79 -0.75 7.17 9.31
N LYS A 80 -0.93 7.66 10.53
CA LYS A 80 0.07 7.57 11.59
C LYS A 80 0.33 6.13 12.01
N GLY A 81 1.59 5.72 11.94
CA GLY A 81 2.02 4.37 12.28
C GLY A 81 1.78 3.33 11.18
N LEU A 82 1.44 3.77 9.97
CA LEU A 82 1.22 2.88 8.81
C LEU A 82 2.43 1.98 8.53
N PHE A 83 3.63 2.48 8.75
CA PHE A 83 4.87 1.75 8.52
C PHE A 83 5.55 1.25 9.81
N ALA A 84 4.87 1.28 10.97
CA ALA A 84 5.45 0.94 12.27
C ALA A 84 6.07 -0.48 12.32
N ASP A 85 5.49 -1.43 11.59
CA ASP A 85 5.98 -2.80 11.53
C ASP A 85 7.09 -3.02 10.48
N PHE A 86 7.39 -2.01 9.66
CA PHE A 86 8.38 -2.09 8.58
C PHE A 86 9.69 -1.38 8.94
N ASP A 87 10.51 -2.01 9.81
CA ASP A 87 11.81 -1.49 10.21
C ASP A 87 12.89 -1.81 9.16
N THR A 88 13.19 -0.82 8.30
CA THR A 88 14.21 -0.91 7.25
C THR A 88 15.65 -0.96 7.79
N THR A 89 15.84 -0.65 9.09
CA THR A 89 17.14 -0.64 9.76
C THR A 89 17.37 -1.89 10.61
N SER A 90 16.38 -2.77 10.71
CA SER A 90 16.39 -3.98 11.54
C SER A 90 17.59 -4.89 11.25
N ASN A 91 18.20 -5.45 12.30
CA ASN A 91 19.24 -6.47 12.17
C ASN A 91 18.71 -7.80 11.60
N ARG A 92 17.39 -8.00 11.52
CA ARG A 92 16.78 -9.13 10.81
C ARG A 92 17.03 -9.07 9.31
N LEU A 93 17.25 -7.87 8.76
CA LEU A 93 17.60 -7.66 7.35
C LEU A 93 19.08 -7.90 7.08
N GLY A 94 19.93 -7.96 8.08
CA GLY A 94 21.39 -8.16 7.97
C GLY A 94 22.15 -7.39 9.03
N ASN A 95 23.41 -7.77 9.22
CA ASN A 95 24.27 -7.12 10.23
C ASN A 95 24.97 -5.88 9.70
N THR A 96 25.07 -5.75 8.37
CA THR A 96 25.68 -4.59 7.71
C THR A 96 24.65 -3.80 6.89
N VAL A 97 24.93 -2.54 6.61
CA VAL A 97 24.09 -1.70 5.74
C VAL A 97 23.95 -2.32 4.35
N GLU A 98 25.03 -2.86 3.82
CA GLU A 98 25.04 -3.51 2.52
C GLU A 98 24.10 -4.73 2.47
N GLU A 99 24.14 -5.60 3.47
CA GLU A 99 23.23 -6.75 3.58
C GLU A 99 21.77 -6.30 3.68
N LYS A 100 21.47 -5.27 4.49
CA LYS A 100 20.14 -4.70 4.62
C LYS A 100 19.63 -4.18 3.28
N ASN A 101 20.43 -3.34 2.62
CA ASN A 101 20.09 -2.76 1.32
C ASN A 101 19.89 -3.83 0.24
N LYS A 102 20.72 -4.87 0.22
CA LYS A 102 20.56 -5.99 -0.72
C LYS A 102 19.24 -6.71 -0.54
N ARG A 103 18.80 -6.97 0.68
CA ARG A 103 17.51 -7.61 0.96
C ARG A 103 16.34 -6.71 0.66
N LEU A 104 16.41 -5.42 1.03
CA LEU A 104 15.39 -4.44 0.69
C LEU A 104 15.25 -4.28 -0.82
N ALA A 105 16.36 -4.18 -1.54
CA ALA A 105 16.34 -4.12 -3.01
C ALA A 105 15.70 -5.38 -3.62
N ALA A 106 15.99 -6.56 -3.09
CA ALA A 106 15.38 -7.81 -3.56
C ALA A 106 13.85 -7.81 -3.36
N VAL A 107 13.36 -7.32 -2.20
CA VAL A 107 11.92 -7.18 -1.95
C VAL A 107 11.29 -6.19 -2.92
N ILE A 108 11.89 -5.00 -3.07
CA ILE A 108 11.40 -3.96 -4.00
C ILE A 108 11.32 -4.51 -5.43
N LYS A 109 12.36 -5.21 -5.89
CA LYS A 109 12.38 -5.83 -7.23
C LYS A 109 11.37 -6.96 -7.38
N GLY A 110 11.15 -7.73 -6.31
CA GLY A 110 10.08 -8.73 -6.27
C GLY A 110 8.70 -8.11 -6.46
N VAL A 111 8.41 -7.03 -5.73
CA VAL A 111 7.14 -6.30 -5.86
C VAL A 111 7.01 -5.63 -7.23
N GLU A 112 8.10 -5.03 -7.76
CA GLU A 112 8.13 -4.43 -9.11
C GLU A 112 7.77 -5.43 -10.21
N SER A 113 8.12 -6.71 -10.02
CA SER A 113 7.84 -7.77 -10.99
C SER A 113 6.39 -8.25 -11.00
N LEU A 114 5.58 -7.85 -10.02
CA LEU A 114 4.17 -8.20 -9.95
C LEU A 114 3.36 -7.32 -10.91
N ASP A 115 2.54 -7.97 -11.73
CA ASP A 115 1.58 -7.28 -12.57
C ASP A 115 0.24 -7.17 -11.82
N PHE A 116 -0.06 -5.96 -11.35
CA PHE A 116 -1.34 -5.68 -10.67
C PHE A 116 -2.46 -5.31 -11.64
N GLY A 117 -2.22 -5.38 -12.96
CA GLY A 117 -3.16 -4.96 -13.99
C GLY A 117 -3.40 -3.44 -13.98
N LYS A 118 -4.38 -3.01 -14.76
CA LYS A 118 -4.86 -1.62 -14.74
C LYS A 118 -6.01 -1.51 -13.74
N PHE A 119 -5.98 -0.51 -12.89
CA PHE A 119 -7.00 -0.26 -11.88
C PHE A 119 -8.41 -0.10 -12.49
N GLU A 120 -8.49 0.42 -13.70
CA GLU A 120 -9.73 0.63 -14.46
C GLU A 120 -10.35 -0.69 -15.00
N ASP A 121 -9.52 -1.70 -15.21
CA ASP A 121 -9.95 -2.99 -15.77
C ASP A 121 -10.31 -4.02 -14.67
N ASN A 122 -10.10 -3.70 -13.39
CA ASN A 122 -10.30 -4.62 -12.29
C ASN A 122 -11.76 -4.60 -11.78
N GLU A 123 -12.59 -5.48 -12.30
CA GLU A 123 -13.88 -5.88 -11.69
C GLU A 123 -13.66 -6.69 -10.38
N ILE A 124 -12.41 -7.02 -10.05
CA ILE A 124 -12.00 -7.86 -8.92
C ILE A 124 -11.22 -7.01 -7.94
N ASP A 125 -11.53 -7.11 -6.67
CA ASP A 125 -10.73 -6.51 -5.58
C ASP A 125 -9.41 -7.30 -5.39
N LEU A 126 -8.46 -7.04 -6.30
CA LEU A 126 -7.16 -7.71 -6.32
C LEU A 126 -6.38 -7.53 -5.00
N PHE A 127 -6.51 -6.37 -4.35
CA PHE A 127 -5.86 -6.11 -3.08
C PHE A 127 -6.55 -6.84 -1.93
N GLY A 128 -7.89 -6.91 -1.94
CA GLY A 128 -8.66 -7.71 -1.01
C GLY A 128 -8.30 -9.19 -1.10
N ASP A 129 -8.27 -9.73 -2.31
CA ASP A 129 -7.88 -11.13 -2.58
C ASP A 129 -6.44 -11.43 -2.11
N ALA A 130 -5.49 -10.53 -2.39
CA ALA A 130 -4.12 -10.66 -1.93
C ALA A 130 -4.00 -10.61 -0.40
N TYR A 131 -4.77 -9.74 0.25
CA TYR A 131 -4.83 -9.62 1.71
C TYR A 131 -5.40 -10.90 2.33
N GLU A 132 -6.52 -11.42 1.82
CA GLU A 132 -7.10 -12.69 2.27
C GLU A 132 -6.12 -13.86 2.12
N PHE A 133 -5.40 -13.93 1.00
CA PHE A 133 -4.37 -14.93 0.78
C PHE A 133 -3.25 -14.84 1.83
N LEU A 134 -2.77 -13.63 2.14
CA LEU A 134 -1.75 -13.42 3.16
C LEU A 134 -2.23 -13.84 4.54
N ILE A 135 -3.43 -13.44 4.97
CA ILE A 135 -4.02 -13.82 6.25
C ILE A 135 -4.16 -15.34 6.34
N SER A 136 -4.64 -15.98 5.30
CA SER A 136 -4.78 -17.44 5.23
C SER A 136 -3.43 -18.16 5.45
N ASN A 137 -2.36 -17.68 4.81
CA ASN A 137 -1.01 -18.20 4.98
C ASN A 137 -0.46 -17.95 6.39
N TYR A 138 -0.71 -16.77 6.97
CA TYR A 138 -0.33 -16.46 8.36
C TYR A 138 -1.04 -17.37 9.36
N ALA A 139 -2.33 -17.58 9.21
CA ALA A 139 -3.12 -18.47 10.05
C ALA A 139 -2.61 -19.90 9.99
N ALA A 140 -2.29 -20.42 8.81
CA ALA A 140 -1.74 -21.76 8.61
C ALA A 140 -0.36 -21.95 9.29
N ASN A 141 0.50 -20.94 9.22
CA ASN A 141 1.85 -20.97 9.79
C ASN A 141 1.89 -20.70 11.31
N ALA A 142 0.91 -20.01 11.85
CA ALA A 142 0.84 -19.68 13.28
C ALA A 142 0.31 -20.85 14.15
N GLY A 143 -0.13 -21.96 13.57
CA GLY A 143 -0.71 -23.09 14.29
C GLY A 143 -2.03 -22.78 15.01
N LYS A 144 -2.62 -21.64 14.72
CA LYS A 144 -3.94 -21.22 15.24
C LYS A 144 -5.01 -21.59 14.22
N SER A 145 -6.22 -21.90 14.72
CA SER A 145 -7.34 -22.17 13.80
C SER A 145 -7.64 -20.93 12.97
N GLY A 146 -7.76 -21.10 11.65
CA GLY A 146 -7.99 -19.98 10.70
C GLY A 146 -9.21 -19.11 11.03
N GLY A 147 -10.19 -19.65 11.74
CA GLY A 147 -11.38 -18.92 12.19
C GLY A 147 -11.16 -17.85 13.28
N GLU A 148 -9.95 -17.77 13.85
CA GLU A 148 -9.59 -16.67 14.78
C GLU A 148 -9.17 -15.38 14.04
N PHE A 149 -8.95 -15.45 12.73
CA PHE A 149 -8.42 -14.34 11.95
C PHE A 149 -9.39 -13.83 10.89
N PHE A 150 -10.14 -14.71 10.26
CA PHE A 150 -11.13 -14.33 9.26
C PHE A 150 -12.10 -15.48 8.99
N THR A 151 -13.29 -15.16 8.49
CA THR A 151 -14.26 -16.16 8.04
C THR A 151 -13.80 -16.75 6.69
N PRO A 152 -13.66 -18.09 6.56
CA PRO A 152 -13.26 -18.71 5.30
C PRO A 152 -14.19 -18.30 4.15
N GLN A 153 -13.62 -18.00 2.98
CA GLN A 153 -14.34 -17.48 1.83
C GLN A 153 -15.55 -18.34 1.41
N ASN A 154 -15.42 -19.67 1.48
CA ASN A 154 -16.54 -20.57 1.16
C ASN A 154 -17.71 -20.40 2.10
N VAL A 155 -17.45 -20.09 3.39
CA VAL A 155 -18.48 -19.84 4.40
C VAL A 155 -19.12 -18.48 4.17
N SER A 156 -18.33 -17.44 3.94
CA SER A 156 -18.83 -16.09 3.60
C SER A 156 -19.71 -16.11 2.35
N ASN A 157 -19.26 -16.79 1.31
CA ASN A 157 -20.06 -16.97 0.09
C ASN A 157 -21.38 -17.71 0.34
N LEU A 158 -21.36 -18.74 1.17
CA LEU A 158 -22.58 -19.48 1.53
C LEU A 158 -23.56 -18.57 2.29
N ILE A 159 -23.07 -17.83 3.27
CA ILE A 159 -23.89 -16.91 4.08
C ILE A 159 -24.47 -15.82 3.18
N ALA A 160 -23.66 -15.20 2.32
CA ALA A 160 -24.09 -14.18 1.40
C ALA A 160 -25.19 -14.72 0.45
N ARG A 161 -25.02 -15.92 -0.12
CA ARG A 161 -26.02 -16.55 -0.99
C ARG A 161 -27.32 -16.89 -0.26
N LEU A 162 -27.23 -17.31 1.01
CA LEU A 162 -28.42 -17.57 1.82
C LEU A 162 -29.15 -16.27 2.17
N ALA A 163 -28.43 -15.24 2.57
CA ALA A 163 -29.00 -13.92 2.85
C ALA A 163 -29.65 -13.28 1.63
N MET A 164 -29.06 -13.50 0.44
CA MET A 164 -29.55 -13.00 -0.84
C MET A 164 -30.56 -13.91 -1.52
N TYR A 165 -30.96 -15.03 -0.89
CA TYR A 165 -31.88 -15.98 -1.51
C TYR A 165 -33.18 -15.29 -1.93
N GLN A 166 -33.52 -15.39 -3.23
CA GLN A 166 -34.65 -14.73 -3.88
C GLN A 166 -34.63 -13.19 -3.91
N GLN A 167 -33.53 -12.54 -3.47
CA GLN A 167 -33.33 -11.09 -3.58
C GLN A 167 -32.57 -10.78 -4.86
N LYS A 168 -32.94 -9.67 -5.53
CA LYS A 168 -32.25 -9.17 -6.73
C LYS A 168 -31.36 -7.96 -6.46
N THR A 169 -31.64 -7.26 -5.36
CA THR A 169 -30.95 -6.01 -4.99
C THR A 169 -30.79 -5.94 -3.48
N VAL A 170 -29.72 -5.30 -3.03
CA VAL A 170 -29.41 -5.03 -1.62
C VAL A 170 -29.46 -3.54 -1.39
N ASN A 171 -30.25 -3.09 -0.41
CA ASN A 171 -30.33 -1.67 -0.05
C ASN A 171 -29.32 -1.28 1.05
N LYS A 172 -29.08 -2.18 1.99
CA LYS A 172 -28.12 -1.98 3.10
C LYS A 172 -27.55 -3.32 3.52
N ILE A 173 -26.27 -3.30 3.89
CA ILE A 173 -25.57 -4.44 4.48
C ILE A 173 -25.19 -4.04 5.89
N TYR A 174 -25.38 -4.96 6.85
CA TYR A 174 -24.90 -4.83 8.22
C TYR A 174 -24.17 -6.13 8.57
N ASP A 175 -22.90 -5.98 8.95
CA ASP A 175 -22.07 -7.05 9.50
C ASP A 175 -22.01 -6.84 11.01
N PRO A 176 -22.53 -7.77 11.83
CA PRO A 176 -22.57 -7.63 13.28
C PRO A 176 -21.29 -8.10 13.98
N ALA A 177 -20.31 -8.70 13.27
CA ALA A 177 -19.10 -9.31 13.82
C ALA A 177 -17.88 -8.40 13.76
#